data_bdf812d5b700c1d603b622c7b9aaa18a
#
_entry.id   bdf812d5b700c1d603b622c7b9aaa18a
#
_cell.length_a   1.000
_cell.length_b   1.000
_cell.length_c   1.000
_cell.angle_alpha   90.00
_cell.angle_beta   90.00
_cell.angle_gamma   90.00
#
_symmetry.space_group_name_H-M   'P 1'
#
loop_
_entity.id
_entity.type
_entity.pdbx_description
1 polymer ?
#
loop_
_entity_poly.entity_id
_entity_poly.type
_entity_poly.pdbx_seq_one_letter_code
_entity_poly.pdbx_strand_id
1 'polypeptide(L)'
;MMWKNIAPDNILLVLIDFQEKLFPILKKSVVNLVKSNILLLIKMFKEINIPMIGTEHYVKGLGHTEKDVLKEWGDAPMTDKVIFNCCGDEKFLQNLEKYPRPVVVIAGLETHICVLQTVLDLLERDYQVVVLKDAVASSTKLKWENGIESMKETGAHILNTETLLFYLLKRADTKEFKYLVKLLKEQQDSVS
;
A
#
# COMPACT_ATOMS: atom_id res chain seq x y z
N MET A 1 7.37 6.87 -20.61
CA MET A 1 7.61 5.44 -20.23
C MET A 1 7.73 5.36 -18.70
N MET A 2 6.72 4.82 -18.05
CA MET A 2 6.54 4.81 -16.59
C MET A 2 7.67 4.14 -15.79
N TRP A 3 8.13 2.98 -16.24
CA TRP A 3 9.12 2.19 -15.52
C TRP A 3 10.39 2.94 -15.15
N LYS A 4 10.77 3.96 -15.95
CA LYS A 4 11.95 4.81 -15.65
C LYS A 4 11.80 5.63 -14.37
N ASN A 5 10.56 5.92 -13.96
CA ASN A 5 10.29 6.74 -12.77
C ASN A 5 10.15 5.89 -11.49
N ILE A 6 10.01 4.56 -11.62
CA ILE A 6 9.98 3.66 -10.46
C ILE A 6 11.41 3.50 -9.92
N ALA A 7 11.76 4.36 -9.00
CA ALA A 7 13.05 4.39 -8.31
C ALA A 7 12.84 4.82 -6.84
N PRO A 8 13.68 4.41 -5.89
CA PRO A 8 13.49 4.73 -4.48
C PRO A 8 13.25 6.21 -4.20
N ASP A 9 13.98 7.10 -4.92
CA ASP A 9 13.86 8.56 -4.74
C ASP A 9 12.57 9.17 -5.29
N ASN A 10 11.79 8.42 -6.07
CA ASN A 10 10.57 8.90 -6.71
C ASN A 10 9.29 8.34 -6.08
N ILE A 11 9.41 7.42 -5.13
CA ILE A 11 8.26 6.65 -4.60
C ILE A 11 7.86 7.13 -3.21
N LEU A 12 6.55 7.16 -2.97
CA LEU A 12 5.89 7.27 -1.67
C LEU A 12 4.92 6.08 -1.50
N LEU A 13 4.94 5.41 -0.35
CA LEU A 13 3.90 4.45 0.02
C LEU A 13 2.71 5.15 0.65
N VAL A 14 1.50 4.80 0.19
CA VAL A 14 0.23 5.14 0.85
C VAL A 14 -0.45 3.87 1.32
N LEU A 15 -0.56 3.70 2.64
CA LEU A 15 -1.33 2.61 3.26
C LEU A 15 -2.73 3.11 3.61
N ILE A 16 -3.77 2.50 3.02
CA ILE A 16 -5.15 2.93 3.17
C ILE A 16 -5.91 1.98 4.10
N ASP A 17 -6.38 2.48 5.24
CA ASP A 17 -7.41 1.92 6.12
C ASP A 17 -7.24 0.41 6.45
N PHE A 18 -6.03 -0.05 6.76
CA PHE A 18 -5.79 -1.47 7.12
C PHE A 18 -6.13 -1.73 8.59
N GLN A 19 -7.43 -1.63 8.93
CA GLN A 19 -7.96 -1.66 10.30
C GLN A 19 -8.60 -3.02 10.64
N GLU A 20 -8.34 -3.52 11.88
CA GLU A 20 -8.78 -4.85 12.33
C GLU A 20 -10.29 -5.07 12.24
N LYS A 21 -11.10 -4.02 12.48
CA LYS A 21 -12.58 -4.13 12.41
C LYS A 21 -13.13 -4.29 10.99
N LEU A 22 -12.31 -4.08 9.96
CA LEU A 22 -12.68 -4.43 8.58
C LEU A 22 -12.41 -5.91 8.24
N PHE A 23 -11.61 -6.63 9.04
CA PHE A 23 -11.24 -8.01 8.73
C PHE A 23 -12.41 -9.02 8.73
N PRO A 24 -13.45 -8.88 9.59
CA PRO A 24 -14.57 -9.82 9.57
C PRO A 24 -15.32 -9.93 8.23
N ILE A 25 -15.23 -8.91 7.36
CA ILE A 25 -15.84 -8.95 6.03
C ILE A 25 -14.94 -9.62 4.97
N LEU A 26 -13.71 -9.97 5.33
CA LEU A 26 -12.70 -10.57 4.47
C LEU A 26 -12.47 -12.05 4.82
N LYS A 27 -12.04 -12.85 3.86
CA LYS A 27 -11.54 -14.21 4.15
C LYS A 27 -10.22 -14.11 4.92
N LYS A 28 -10.06 -14.92 5.98
CA LYS A 28 -8.85 -14.94 6.82
C LYS A 28 -7.56 -15.13 6.01
N SER A 29 -7.58 -16.01 5.00
CA SER A 29 -6.43 -16.23 4.11
C SER A 29 -6.05 -14.98 3.31
N VAL A 30 -7.04 -14.19 2.89
CA VAL A 30 -6.81 -12.91 2.19
C VAL A 30 -6.21 -11.88 3.14
N VAL A 31 -6.75 -11.76 4.36
CA VAL A 31 -6.20 -10.86 5.40
C VAL A 31 -4.74 -11.20 5.68
N ASN A 32 -4.43 -12.49 5.86
CA ASN A 32 -3.05 -12.94 6.13
C ASN A 32 -2.11 -12.60 4.98
N LEU A 33 -2.52 -12.84 3.73
CA LEU A 33 -1.72 -12.51 2.54
C LEU A 33 -1.44 -11.01 2.46
N VAL A 34 -2.50 -10.18 2.55
CA VAL A 34 -2.38 -8.72 2.46
C VAL A 34 -1.53 -8.17 3.61
N LYS A 35 -1.77 -8.62 4.84
CA LYS A 35 -0.96 -8.25 6.01
C LYS A 35 0.52 -8.59 5.81
N SER A 36 0.82 -9.80 5.36
CA SER A 36 2.19 -10.26 5.13
C SER A 36 2.91 -9.38 4.11
N ASN A 37 2.24 -9.04 3.01
CA ASN A 37 2.79 -8.17 1.97
C ASN A 37 2.95 -6.72 2.44
N ILE A 38 2.00 -6.19 3.22
CA ILE A 38 2.12 -4.85 3.82
C ILE A 38 3.33 -4.79 4.77
N LEU A 39 3.51 -5.79 5.64
CA LEU A 39 4.66 -5.85 6.54
C LEU A 39 5.99 -5.95 5.77
N LEU A 40 6.04 -6.75 4.70
CA LEU A 40 7.20 -6.85 3.82
C LEU A 40 7.53 -5.48 3.19
N LEU A 41 6.52 -4.78 2.67
CA LEU A 41 6.69 -3.44 2.09
C LEU A 41 7.24 -2.45 3.11
N ILE A 42 6.64 -2.36 4.29
CA ILE A 42 7.05 -1.43 5.34
C ILE A 42 8.51 -1.65 5.71
N LYS A 43 8.91 -2.91 5.97
CA LYS A 43 10.28 -3.27 6.33
C LYS A 43 11.28 -2.90 5.22
N MET A 44 10.94 -3.23 3.97
CA MET A 44 11.81 -2.94 2.84
C MET A 44 11.89 -1.44 2.54
N PHE A 45 10.77 -0.71 2.65
CA PHE A 45 10.75 0.73 2.39
C PHE A 45 11.54 1.51 3.45
N LYS A 46 11.51 1.06 4.70
CA LYS A 46 12.40 1.58 5.75
C LYS A 46 13.88 1.32 5.42
N GLU A 47 14.23 0.09 5.02
CA GLU A 47 15.61 -0.29 4.69
C GLU A 47 16.17 0.55 3.53
N ILE A 48 15.35 0.89 2.54
CA ILE A 48 15.77 1.68 1.38
C ILE A 48 15.31 3.15 1.43
N ASN A 49 14.91 3.65 2.61
CA ASN A 49 14.54 5.04 2.90
C ASN A 49 13.42 5.60 2.00
N ILE A 50 12.41 4.80 1.66
CA ILE A 50 11.22 5.27 0.96
C ILE A 50 10.22 5.81 1.99
N PRO A 51 9.72 7.06 1.84
CA PRO A 51 8.74 7.63 2.75
C PRO A 51 7.39 6.91 2.67
N MET A 52 6.65 6.97 3.77
CA MET A 52 5.36 6.32 3.93
C MET A 52 4.38 7.27 4.60
N ILE A 53 3.14 7.30 4.13
CA ILE A 53 1.99 7.94 4.80
C ILE A 53 0.82 6.96 4.81
N GLY A 54 -0.09 7.10 5.76
CA GLY A 54 -1.24 6.21 5.87
C GLY A 54 -2.52 6.91 6.28
N THR A 55 -3.62 6.17 6.18
CA THR A 55 -4.93 6.61 6.65
C THR A 55 -5.60 5.56 7.52
N GLU A 56 -6.45 6.04 8.42
CA GLU A 56 -7.42 5.26 9.19
C GLU A 56 -8.81 5.86 8.94
N HIS A 57 -9.77 5.04 8.58
CA HIS A 57 -11.13 5.49 8.32
C HIS A 57 -11.98 5.42 9.58
N TYR A 58 -12.56 6.55 10.00
CA TYR A 58 -13.51 6.63 11.11
C TYR A 58 -13.04 5.84 12.35
N VAL A 59 -11.92 6.24 12.93
CA VAL A 59 -11.26 5.54 14.06
C VAL A 59 -12.22 5.24 15.22
N LYS A 60 -13.16 6.15 15.54
CA LYS A 60 -14.18 5.92 16.58
C LYS A 60 -15.01 4.67 16.34
N GLY A 61 -15.31 4.35 15.07
CA GLY A 61 -16.08 3.17 14.68
C GLY A 61 -15.22 1.94 14.38
N LEU A 62 -14.14 2.12 13.60
CA LEU A 62 -13.35 1.04 13.04
C LEU A 62 -12.06 0.72 13.81
N GLY A 63 -11.72 1.54 14.81
CA GLY A 63 -10.47 1.36 15.57
C GLY A 63 -9.24 1.77 14.76
N HIS A 64 -8.08 1.41 15.28
CA HIS A 64 -6.80 1.72 14.64
C HIS A 64 -6.36 0.65 13.63
N THR A 65 -5.33 0.98 12.88
CA THR A 65 -4.60 0.06 12.01
C THR A 65 -4.21 -1.21 12.78
N GLU A 66 -4.18 -2.33 12.08
CA GLU A 66 -3.81 -3.63 12.64
C GLU A 66 -2.50 -3.53 13.43
N LYS A 67 -2.49 -4.13 14.62
CA LYS A 67 -1.46 -3.90 15.65
C LYS A 67 -0.01 -4.19 15.21
N ASP A 68 0.22 -5.27 14.46
CA ASP A 68 1.57 -5.61 14.02
C ASP A 68 2.04 -4.67 12.91
N VAL A 69 1.11 -4.27 12.03
CA VAL A 69 1.34 -3.26 11.00
C VAL A 69 1.63 -1.91 11.64
N LEU A 70 0.82 -1.48 12.62
CA LEU A 70 1.01 -0.22 13.32
C LEU A 70 2.35 -0.18 14.08
N LYS A 71 2.72 -1.29 14.71
CA LYS A 71 4.02 -1.44 15.39
C LYS A 71 5.19 -1.28 14.39
N GLU A 72 5.08 -1.91 13.23
CA GLU A 72 6.11 -1.80 12.19
C GLU A 72 6.09 -0.44 11.50
N TRP A 73 4.92 0.23 11.42
CA TRP A 73 4.75 1.56 10.82
C TRP A 73 5.62 2.62 11.50
N GLY A 74 5.65 2.62 12.84
CA GLY A 74 6.42 3.60 13.64
C GLY A 74 5.81 5.00 13.57
N ASP A 75 6.66 6.01 13.41
CA ASP A 75 6.26 7.43 13.47
C ASP A 75 5.84 8.02 12.11
N ALA A 76 5.69 7.21 11.08
CA ALA A 76 5.22 7.68 9.78
C ALA A 76 3.81 8.28 9.89
N PRO A 77 3.49 9.38 9.16
CA PRO A 77 2.20 10.05 9.27
C PRO A 77 1.00 9.12 9.05
N MET A 78 0.00 9.22 9.94
CA MET A 78 -1.27 8.51 9.84
C MET A 78 -2.41 9.53 9.98
N THR A 79 -3.38 9.52 9.06
CA THR A 79 -4.51 10.46 9.03
C THR A 79 -5.81 9.74 9.34
N ASP A 80 -6.52 10.13 10.41
CA ASP A 80 -7.91 9.73 10.66
C ASP A 80 -8.85 10.54 9.76
N LYS A 81 -9.55 9.88 8.85
CA LYS A 81 -10.48 10.49 7.89
C LYS A 81 -11.88 9.90 8.00
N VAL A 82 -12.89 10.63 7.57
CA VAL A 82 -14.29 10.15 7.50
C VAL A 82 -14.81 10.03 6.07
N ILE A 83 -14.06 10.53 5.10
CA ILE A 83 -14.34 10.44 3.66
C ILE A 83 -13.61 9.25 3.06
N PHE A 84 -14.18 8.65 2.01
CA PHE A 84 -13.58 7.44 1.40
C PHE A 84 -12.33 7.78 0.61
N ASN A 85 -12.40 8.78 -0.26
CA ASN A 85 -11.25 9.29 -1.02
C ASN A 85 -10.26 10.00 -0.09
N CYS A 86 -9.04 9.49 0.05
CA CYS A 86 -8.03 10.10 0.91
C CYS A 86 -7.69 11.53 0.47
N CYS A 87 -7.68 11.81 -0.83
CA CYS A 87 -7.35 13.14 -1.36
C CYS A 87 -8.42 14.21 -1.07
N GLY A 88 -9.59 13.83 -0.59
CA GLY A 88 -10.58 14.77 -0.08
C GLY A 88 -10.31 15.26 1.35
N ASP A 89 -9.30 14.70 2.04
CA ASP A 89 -8.90 15.11 3.39
C ASP A 89 -7.68 16.04 3.33
N GLU A 90 -7.81 17.24 3.88
CA GLU A 90 -6.74 18.27 3.85
C GLU A 90 -5.46 17.80 4.55
N LYS A 91 -5.57 17.07 5.67
CA LYS A 91 -4.41 16.59 6.41
C LYS A 91 -3.67 15.51 5.64
N PHE A 92 -4.40 14.65 4.92
CA PHE A 92 -3.80 13.69 4.02
C PHE A 92 -3.02 14.41 2.90
N LEU A 93 -3.63 15.39 2.23
CA LEU A 93 -2.97 16.19 1.19
C LEU A 93 -1.73 16.89 1.71
N GLN A 94 -1.79 17.52 2.88
CA GLN A 94 -0.62 18.13 3.52
C GLN A 94 0.50 17.11 3.79
N ASN A 95 0.17 15.88 4.18
CA ASN A 95 1.17 14.82 4.34
C ASN A 95 1.72 14.33 3.01
N LEU A 96 0.91 14.24 1.97
CA LEU A 96 1.33 13.87 0.61
C LEU A 96 2.33 14.89 0.04
N GLU A 97 2.03 16.19 0.19
CA GLU A 97 2.85 17.31 -0.31
C GLU A 97 4.20 17.44 0.38
N LYS A 98 4.36 16.96 1.62
CA LYS A 98 5.65 16.90 2.32
C LYS A 98 6.68 16.04 1.58
N TYR A 99 6.21 15.11 0.77
CA TYR A 99 7.06 14.20 0.01
C TYR A 99 6.80 14.39 -1.49
N PRO A 100 7.54 15.29 -2.17
CA PRO A 100 7.35 15.57 -3.60
C PRO A 100 7.82 14.38 -4.46
N ARG A 101 7.11 13.27 -4.37
CA ARG A 101 7.38 12.01 -5.06
C ARG A 101 6.34 11.78 -6.14
N PRO A 102 6.73 11.69 -7.43
CA PRO A 102 5.78 11.57 -8.53
C PRO A 102 5.09 10.21 -8.62
N VAL A 103 5.57 9.20 -7.92
CA VAL A 103 5.03 7.83 -7.95
C VAL A 103 4.45 7.46 -6.59
N VAL A 104 3.17 7.14 -6.55
CA VAL A 104 2.48 6.70 -5.34
C VAL A 104 2.21 5.20 -5.43
N VAL A 105 2.71 4.44 -4.46
CA VAL A 105 2.45 3.01 -4.30
C VAL A 105 1.31 2.82 -3.31
N ILE A 106 0.29 2.07 -3.69
CA ILE A 106 -0.94 1.89 -2.90
C ILE A 106 -1.05 0.47 -2.36
N ALA A 107 -1.35 0.37 -1.06
CA ALA A 107 -1.76 -0.85 -0.35
C ALA A 107 -2.91 -0.53 0.61
N GLY A 108 -3.70 -1.52 1.04
CA GLY A 108 -4.76 -1.36 2.04
C GLY A 108 -6.16 -1.79 1.61
N LEU A 109 -7.21 -1.23 2.24
CA LEU A 109 -8.62 -1.66 2.16
C LEU A 109 -9.57 -0.48 1.89
N GLU A 110 -10.79 -0.72 1.35
CA GLU A 110 -11.14 -1.80 0.44
C GLU A 110 -10.82 -1.37 -1.00
N THR A 111 -10.35 -2.32 -1.80
CA THR A 111 -9.90 -2.06 -3.19
C THR A 111 -10.92 -1.28 -4.02
N HIS A 112 -12.21 -1.61 -3.90
CA HIS A 112 -13.29 -1.03 -4.71
C HIS A 112 -13.93 0.23 -4.11
N ILE A 113 -13.47 0.70 -2.93
CA ILE A 113 -14.01 1.89 -2.25
C ILE A 113 -12.90 2.93 -2.02
N CYS A 114 -12.27 2.91 -0.85
CA CYS A 114 -11.27 3.93 -0.48
C CYS A 114 -10.05 3.89 -1.42
N VAL A 115 -9.57 2.69 -1.75
CA VAL A 115 -8.42 2.52 -2.66
C VAL A 115 -8.77 3.05 -4.04
N LEU A 116 -9.87 2.59 -4.66
CA LEU A 116 -10.28 3.03 -6.00
C LEU A 116 -10.43 4.55 -6.08
N GLN A 117 -11.23 5.15 -5.19
CA GLN A 117 -11.49 6.59 -5.22
C GLN A 117 -10.21 7.42 -5.04
N THR A 118 -9.30 6.96 -4.18
CA THR A 118 -8.02 7.64 -3.95
C THR A 118 -7.11 7.52 -5.19
N VAL A 119 -7.07 6.34 -5.82
CA VAL A 119 -6.28 6.12 -7.04
C VAL A 119 -6.76 7.03 -8.18
N LEU A 120 -8.08 7.14 -8.38
CA LEU A 120 -8.63 8.00 -9.43
C LEU A 120 -8.24 9.47 -9.22
N ASP A 121 -8.38 9.99 -8.00
CA ASP A 121 -8.03 11.37 -7.68
C ASP A 121 -6.51 11.62 -7.79
N LEU A 122 -5.68 10.67 -7.36
CA LEU A 122 -4.22 10.77 -7.54
C LEU A 122 -3.81 10.83 -9.01
N LEU A 123 -4.46 10.04 -9.89
CA LEU A 123 -4.23 10.08 -11.33
C LEU A 123 -4.66 11.43 -11.93
N GLU A 124 -5.80 11.99 -11.50
CA GLU A 124 -6.26 13.33 -11.91
C GLU A 124 -5.32 14.45 -11.46
N ARG A 125 -4.54 14.22 -10.39
CA ARG A 125 -3.48 15.13 -9.89
C ARG A 125 -2.11 14.87 -10.53
N ASP A 126 -2.06 14.14 -11.64
CA ASP A 126 -0.83 13.82 -12.37
C ASP A 126 0.19 12.93 -11.63
N TYR A 127 -0.21 12.27 -10.53
CA TYR A 127 0.63 11.24 -9.93
C TYR A 127 0.65 9.98 -10.81
N GLN A 128 1.80 9.32 -10.86
CA GLN A 128 1.87 7.94 -11.34
C GLN A 128 1.50 7.00 -10.20
N VAL A 129 0.50 6.15 -10.41
CA VAL A 129 -0.01 5.28 -9.36
C VAL A 129 0.32 3.82 -9.64
N VAL A 130 0.91 3.16 -8.66
CA VAL A 130 1.18 1.72 -8.65
C VAL A 130 0.31 1.08 -7.57
N VAL A 131 -0.61 0.20 -7.95
CA VAL A 131 -1.44 -0.56 -7.02
C VAL A 131 -0.87 -1.96 -6.87
N LEU A 132 -0.63 -2.38 -5.63
CA LEU A 132 -0.13 -3.71 -5.34
C LEU A 132 -1.31 -4.66 -5.12
N LYS A 133 -1.64 -5.41 -6.17
CA LYS A 133 -2.86 -6.24 -6.19
C LYS A 133 -2.90 -7.34 -5.13
N ASP A 134 -1.76 -7.73 -4.58
CA ASP A 134 -1.59 -8.69 -3.48
C ASP A 134 -1.42 -8.04 -2.11
N ALA A 135 -1.45 -6.70 -2.05
CA ALA A 135 -1.45 -5.89 -0.83
C ALA A 135 -2.73 -5.03 -0.69
N VAL A 136 -3.74 -5.24 -1.56
CA VAL A 136 -5.08 -4.68 -1.44
C VAL A 136 -6.13 -5.77 -1.47
N ALA A 137 -7.28 -5.57 -0.79
CA ALA A 137 -8.37 -6.55 -0.75
C ALA A 137 -9.75 -5.89 -0.68
N SER A 138 -10.77 -6.70 -0.98
CA SER A 138 -12.20 -6.38 -0.80
C SER A 138 -12.95 -7.56 -0.20
N SER A 139 -14.16 -7.29 0.29
CA SER A 139 -15.04 -8.28 0.92
C SER A 139 -15.35 -9.50 0.04
N THR A 140 -15.32 -9.35 -1.29
CA THR A 140 -15.45 -10.47 -2.24
C THR A 140 -14.42 -10.35 -3.35
N LYS A 141 -14.11 -11.51 -3.98
CA LYS A 141 -13.21 -11.55 -5.14
C LYS A 141 -13.73 -10.67 -6.28
N LEU A 142 -15.03 -10.70 -6.56
CA LEU A 142 -15.65 -9.90 -7.62
C LEU A 142 -15.43 -8.39 -7.40
N LYS A 143 -15.63 -7.91 -6.17
CA LYS A 143 -15.39 -6.50 -5.83
C LYS A 143 -13.92 -6.10 -5.97
N TRP A 144 -13.02 -6.99 -5.56
CA TRP A 144 -11.59 -6.80 -5.72
C TRP A 144 -11.20 -6.75 -7.21
N GLU A 145 -11.67 -7.71 -8.02
CA GLU A 145 -11.43 -7.76 -9.46
C GLU A 145 -11.92 -6.48 -10.14
N ASN A 146 -13.17 -6.07 -9.89
CA ASN A 146 -13.73 -4.85 -10.45
C ASN A 146 -12.91 -3.59 -10.08
N GLY A 147 -12.49 -3.48 -8.81
CA GLY A 147 -11.65 -2.36 -8.39
C GLY A 147 -10.30 -2.34 -9.10
N ILE A 148 -9.62 -3.49 -9.21
CA ILE A 148 -8.35 -3.62 -9.92
C ILE A 148 -8.51 -3.26 -11.40
N GLU A 149 -9.54 -3.78 -12.06
CA GLU A 149 -9.80 -3.54 -13.49
C GLU A 149 -10.08 -2.05 -13.75
N SER A 150 -10.97 -1.44 -12.97
CA SER A 150 -11.28 0.00 -13.07
C SER A 150 -10.03 0.87 -12.91
N MET A 151 -9.19 0.59 -11.91
CA MET A 151 -7.95 1.34 -11.70
C MET A 151 -6.97 1.16 -12.86
N LYS A 152 -6.86 -0.06 -13.40
CA LYS A 152 -6.00 -0.36 -14.55
C LYS A 152 -6.45 0.39 -15.81
N GLU A 153 -7.75 0.40 -16.10
CA GLU A 153 -8.34 1.09 -17.28
C GLU A 153 -8.13 2.60 -17.20
N THR A 154 -8.10 3.18 -16.01
CA THR A 154 -7.85 4.62 -15.80
C THR A 154 -6.37 4.99 -15.77
N GLY A 155 -5.46 4.03 -15.93
CA GLY A 155 -4.03 4.30 -16.08
C GLY A 155 -3.15 3.94 -14.87
N ALA A 156 -3.72 3.38 -13.81
CA ALA A 156 -2.93 2.86 -12.71
C ALA A 156 -2.15 1.60 -13.13
N HIS A 157 -0.95 1.44 -12.59
CA HIS A 157 -0.12 0.27 -12.85
C HIS A 157 -0.35 -0.77 -11.78
N ILE A 158 -0.71 -1.99 -12.22
CA ILE A 158 -1.01 -3.10 -11.31
C ILE A 158 0.19 -4.02 -11.25
N LEU A 159 0.80 -4.12 -10.06
CA LEU A 159 1.95 -4.99 -9.79
C LEU A 159 1.66 -5.91 -8.60
N ASN A 160 2.56 -6.88 -8.40
CA ASN A 160 2.68 -7.60 -7.14
C ASN A 160 3.75 -6.93 -6.28
N THR A 161 3.65 -7.10 -4.97
CA THR A 161 4.62 -6.60 -3.99
C THR A 161 6.05 -7.03 -4.31
N GLU A 162 6.26 -8.31 -4.54
CA GLU A 162 7.57 -8.86 -4.88
C GLU A 162 8.11 -8.27 -6.18
N THR A 163 7.28 -8.16 -7.22
CA THR A 163 7.67 -7.54 -8.51
C THR A 163 8.20 -6.12 -8.31
N LEU A 164 7.51 -5.28 -7.52
CA LEU A 164 7.95 -3.93 -7.23
C LEU A 164 9.30 -3.93 -6.48
N LEU A 165 9.44 -4.75 -5.43
CA LEU A 165 10.66 -4.77 -4.61
C LEU A 165 11.89 -5.20 -5.41
N PHE A 166 11.79 -6.25 -6.23
CA PHE A 166 12.88 -6.67 -7.12
C PHE A 166 13.21 -5.60 -8.16
N TYR A 167 12.18 -4.92 -8.68
CA TYR A 167 12.41 -3.83 -9.64
C TYR A 167 13.16 -2.65 -9.01
N LEU A 168 12.87 -2.31 -7.75
CA LEU A 168 13.57 -1.24 -7.01
C LEU A 168 15.02 -1.59 -6.71
N LEU A 169 15.28 -2.83 -6.30
CA LEU A 169 16.63 -3.28 -5.91
C LEU A 169 17.57 -3.49 -7.09
N LYS A 170 17.08 -3.91 -8.25
CA LYS A 170 17.79 -4.11 -9.53
C LYS A 170 18.97 -5.09 -9.50
N ARG A 171 19.60 -5.35 -8.35
CA ARG A 171 20.84 -6.13 -8.21
C ARG A 171 20.71 -7.12 -7.06
N ALA A 172 21.28 -8.31 -7.24
CA ALA A 172 21.26 -9.38 -6.24
C ALA A 172 22.47 -9.37 -5.27
N ASP A 173 23.46 -8.55 -5.52
CA ASP A 173 24.72 -8.51 -4.76
C ASP A 173 24.74 -7.44 -3.64
N THR A 174 23.58 -6.82 -3.32
CA THR A 174 23.43 -5.77 -2.31
C THR A 174 22.98 -6.31 -0.95
N LYS A 175 23.19 -5.53 0.12
CA LYS A 175 22.70 -5.87 1.47
C LYS A 175 21.17 -5.84 1.54
N GLU A 176 20.55 -4.90 0.85
CA GLU A 176 19.09 -4.74 0.77
C GLU A 176 18.45 -5.97 0.10
N PHE A 177 19.05 -6.50 -0.95
CA PHE A 177 18.59 -7.73 -1.58
C PHE A 177 18.70 -8.95 -0.64
N LYS A 178 19.82 -9.08 0.08
CA LYS A 178 19.98 -10.15 1.08
C LYS A 178 18.93 -10.06 2.18
N TYR A 179 18.59 -8.83 2.60
CA TYR A 179 17.54 -8.58 3.57
C TYR A 179 16.16 -8.97 3.01
N LEU A 180 15.82 -8.58 1.77
CA LEU A 180 14.59 -9.01 1.11
C LEU A 180 14.46 -10.54 1.07
N VAL A 181 15.51 -11.24 0.65
CA VAL A 181 15.50 -12.73 0.58
C VAL A 181 15.25 -13.35 1.95
N LYS A 182 15.85 -12.79 3.02
CA LYS A 182 15.56 -13.22 4.39
C LYS A 182 14.08 -13.05 4.75
N LEU A 183 13.49 -11.88 4.48
CA LEU A 183 12.08 -11.61 4.78
C LEU A 183 11.13 -12.53 3.99
N LEU A 184 11.43 -12.81 2.71
CA LEU A 184 10.64 -13.72 1.88
C LEU A 184 10.66 -15.16 2.42
N LYS A 185 11.80 -15.65 2.93
CA LYS A 185 11.89 -16.96 3.59
C LYS A 185 11.04 -17.00 4.87
N GLU A 186 11.14 -15.97 5.71
CA GLU A 186 10.31 -15.85 6.93
C GLU A 186 8.81 -15.86 6.61
N GLN A 187 8.38 -15.25 5.49
CA GLN A 187 6.98 -15.32 5.04
C GLN A 187 6.57 -16.74 4.65
N GLN A 188 7.41 -17.48 3.93
CA GLN A 188 7.12 -18.85 3.51
C GLN A 188 7.00 -19.80 4.71
N ASP A 189 7.88 -19.67 5.69
CA ASP A 189 7.87 -20.49 6.91
C ASP A 189 6.63 -20.22 7.77
N SER A 190 6.06 -19.01 7.71
CA SER A 190 4.86 -18.65 8.47
C SER A 190 3.55 -19.16 7.85
N VAL A 191 3.57 -19.63 6.60
CA VAL A 191 2.41 -20.13 5.84
C VAL A 191 2.39 -21.68 5.82
N SER A 192 3.50 -22.33 6.15
CA SER A 192 3.65 -23.78 6.25
C SER A 192 3.16 -24.31 7.59
#